data_bd6cb6c5b658427e0a64c822d819e4c9
#
_entry.id   bd6cb6c5b658427e0a64c822d819e4c9
#
_cell.length_a   1.000
_cell.length_b   1.000
_cell.length_c   1.000
_cell.angle_alpha   90.00
_cell.angle_beta   90.00
_cell.angle_gamma   90.00
#
_symmetry.space_group_name_H-M   'P 1'
#
loop_
_entity.id
_entity.type
_entity.pdbx_description
1 polymer ?
#
loop_
_entity_poly.entity_id
_entity_poly.type
_entity_poly.pdbx_seq_one_letter_code
_entity_poly.pdbx_strand_id
1 'polypeptide(L)'
;VIQIGCDPKADSTMNLLGGEPLRPVMNYMREEDEEPEYLEDIAKEGFGNVLCIETGGPTPGLGCAGRGIIATFQLLEDLKLFETYKPDVVLYDVLGDVVCGGFAAPIREDYAEKVLIVTSGEKMALYAADNISKAVQNFEDRSYARVFGIVLNHRNVENETEKVQNFAKERGFDIVGEI
;
A
#
# COMPACT_ATOMS: atom_id res chain seq x y z
N VAL A 1 10.94 -5.46 -9.79
CA VAL A 1 9.86 -4.76 -9.07
C VAL A 1 9.12 -5.75 -8.21
N ILE A 2 8.77 -5.36 -6.98
CA ILE A 2 7.85 -6.11 -6.10
C ILE A 2 6.63 -5.24 -5.85
N GLN A 3 5.42 -5.82 -5.90
CA GLN A 3 4.18 -5.17 -5.47
C GLN A 3 3.58 -5.93 -4.30
N ILE A 4 3.35 -5.23 -3.20
CA ILE A 4 2.78 -5.77 -1.96
C ILE A 4 1.45 -5.06 -1.71
N GLY A 5 0.34 -5.80 -1.86
CA GLY A 5 -0.99 -5.32 -1.52
C GLY A 5 -1.22 -5.35 -0.02
N CYS A 6 -1.54 -4.21 0.57
CA CYS A 6 -1.75 -4.03 2.01
C CYS A 6 -3.22 -3.81 2.37
N ASP A 7 -4.15 -4.18 1.49
CA ASP A 7 -5.59 -4.13 1.74
C ASP A 7 -6.12 -5.51 2.14
N PRO A 8 -7.00 -5.60 3.15
CA PRO A 8 -7.70 -6.85 3.48
C PRO A 8 -8.46 -7.52 2.33
N LYS A 9 -8.83 -6.78 1.28
CA LYS A 9 -9.47 -7.32 0.09
C LYS A 9 -8.52 -8.15 -0.78
N ALA A 10 -7.20 -7.90 -0.67
CA ALA A 10 -6.17 -8.62 -1.42
C ALA A 10 -6.44 -8.64 -2.95
N ASP A 11 -6.70 -7.47 -3.53
CA ASP A 11 -7.02 -7.29 -4.94
C ASP A 11 -6.01 -6.42 -5.71
N SER A 12 -4.97 -5.95 -5.03
CA SER A 12 -3.94 -5.07 -5.59
C SER A 12 -3.19 -5.70 -6.77
N THR A 13 -2.84 -6.97 -6.64
CA THR A 13 -2.01 -7.69 -7.62
C THR A 13 -2.81 -8.49 -8.66
N MET A 14 -4.12 -8.56 -8.50
CA MET A 14 -4.99 -9.41 -9.33
C MET A 14 -4.87 -9.12 -10.84
N ASN A 15 -4.78 -7.86 -11.23
CA ASN A 15 -4.61 -7.50 -12.64
C ASN A 15 -3.26 -7.92 -13.22
N LEU A 16 -2.21 -7.93 -12.43
CA LEU A 16 -0.89 -8.42 -12.82
C LEU A 16 -0.87 -9.95 -13.00
N LEU A 17 -1.79 -10.64 -12.34
CA LEU A 17 -1.94 -12.09 -12.38
C LEU A 17 -3.02 -12.56 -13.38
N GLY A 18 -3.42 -11.67 -14.31
CA GLY A 18 -4.40 -12.03 -15.36
C GLY A 18 -5.84 -12.16 -14.84
N GLY A 19 -6.16 -11.54 -13.73
CA GLY A 19 -7.46 -11.61 -13.08
C GLY A 19 -7.58 -12.70 -12.01
N GLU A 20 -6.51 -13.48 -11.81
CA GLU A 20 -6.49 -14.52 -10.78
C GLU A 20 -6.15 -13.92 -9.40
N PRO A 21 -6.92 -14.24 -8.34
CA PRO A 21 -6.58 -13.79 -7.01
C PRO A 21 -5.36 -14.53 -6.48
N LEU A 22 -4.50 -13.81 -5.76
CA LEU A 22 -3.40 -14.40 -5.01
C LEU A 22 -3.87 -14.75 -3.58
N ARG A 23 -3.49 -15.92 -3.08
CA ARG A 23 -3.74 -16.30 -1.68
C ARG A 23 -2.98 -15.34 -0.75
N PRO A 24 -3.66 -14.57 0.11
CA PRO A 24 -2.97 -13.65 1.00
C PRO A 24 -2.17 -14.37 2.09
N VAL A 25 -1.06 -13.76 2.53
CA VAL A 25 -0.19 -14.30 3.59
C VAL A 25 -0.98 -14.62 4.86
N MET A 26 -1.83 -13.69 5.31
CA MET A 26 -2.66 -13.90 6.50
C MET A 26 -3.68 -15.04 6.36
N ASN A 27 -4.11 -15.34 5.13
CA ASN A 27 -4.99 -16.48 4.87
C ASN A 27 -4.20 -17.78 4.93
N TYR A 28 -3.00 -17.80 4.32
CA TYR A 28 -2.10 -18.96 4.40
C TYR A 28 -1.84 -19.33 5.85
N MET A 29 -1.34 -18.42 6.68
CA MET A 29 -1.01 -18.64 8.09
C MET A 29 -2.21 -19.16 8.91
N ARG A 30 -3.41 -18.69 8.57
CA ARG A 30 -4.64 -19.09 9.28
C ARG A 30 -5.16 -20.45 8.86
N GLU A 31 -5.02 -20.82 7.59
CA GLU A 31 -5.56 -22.05 7.02
C GLU A 31 -4.63 -23.24 7.25
N GLU A 32 -3.32 -23.00 7.21
CA GLU A 32 -2.31 -24.04 7.48
C GLU A 32 -1.96 -24.16 8.97
N ASP A 33 -2.33 -23.16 9.80
CA ASP A 33 -1.91 -23.02 11.20
C ASP A 33 -0.37 -23.00 11.37
N GLU A 34 0.34 -22.60 10.30
CA GLU A 34 1.79 -22.53 10.19
C GLU A 34 2.21 -21.28 9.41
N GLU A 35 3.47 -20.84 9.61
CA GLU A 35 4.07 -19.81 8.78
C GLU A 35 4.61 -20.40 7.48
N PRO A 36 4.54 -19.67 6.34
CA PRO A 36 5.17 -20.11 5.11
C PRO A 36 6.67 -20.36 5.29
N GLU A 37 7.15 -21.50 4.80
CA GLU A 37 8.59 -21.81 4.82
C GLU A 37 9.34 -21.19 3.63
N TYR A 38 8.63 -20.96 2.51
CA TYR A 38 9.23 -20.49 1.27
C TYR A 38 8.45 -19.29 0.72
N LEU A 39 9.16 -18.40 0.03
CA LEU A 39 8.53 -17.23 -0.64
C LEU A 39 7.52 -17.64 -1.70
N GLU A 40 7.75 -18.75 -2.38
CA GLU A 40 6.87 -19.31 -3.42
C GLU A 40 5.47 -19.70 -2.91
N ASP A 41 5.33 -19.90 -1.60
CA ASP A 41 4.04 -20.21 -0.98
C ASP A 41 3.09 -19.02 -0.96
N ILE A 42 3.67 -17.79 -0.96
CA ILE A 42 2.95 -16.53 -0.74
C ILE A 42 3.22 -15.46 -1.79
N ALA A 43 4.16 -15.71 -2.71
CA ALA A 43 4.53 -14.79 -3.76
C ALA A 43 4.38 -15.44 -5.13
N LYS A 44 3.96 -14.68 -6.15
CA LYS A 44 3.80 -15.14 -7.52
C LYS A 44 4.28 -14.09 -8.50
N GLU A 45 5.03 -14.51 -9.51
CA GLU A 45 5.43 -13.63 -10.59
C GLU A 45 4.25 -13.37 -11.53
N GLY A 46 3.98 -12.10 -11.76
CA GLY A 46 2.92 -11.61 -12.64
C GLY A 46 3.45 -10.92 -13.90
N PHE A 47 2.58 -10.17 -14.57
CA PHE A 47 2.92 -9.44 -15.78
C PHE A 47 4.16 -8.56 -15.58
N GLY A 48 5.04 -8.55 -16.58
CA GLY A 48 6.26 -7.75 -16.55
C GLY A 48 7.30 -8.18 -15.52
N ASN A 49 7.26 -9.43 -15.06
CA ASN A 49 8.12 -9.99 -14.02
C ASN A 49 8.00 -9.22 -12.69
N VAL A 50 6.82 -8.69 -12.40
CA VAL A 50 6.51 -8.09 -11.11
C VAL A 50 6.21 -9.21 -10.12
N LEU A 51 6.97 -9.29 -9.03
CA LEU A 51 6.65 -10.21 -7.95
C LEU A 51 5.47 -9.65 -7.14
N CYS A 52 4.42 -10.43 -7.06
CA CYS A 52 3.14 -10.10 -6.45
C CYS A 52 3.00 -10.76 -5.09
N ILE A 53 2.63 -9.98 -4.07
CA ILE A 53 2.36 -10.44 -2.70
C ILE A 53 1.11 -9.72 -2.20
N GLU A 54 0.24 -10.43 -1.48
CA GLU A 54 -0.93 -9.85 -0.80
C GLU A 54 -0.86 -10.14 0.70
N THR A 55 -0.95 -9.10 1.52
CA THR A 55 -0.92 -9.28 2.98
C THR A 55 -2.22 -9.90 3.49
N GLY A 56 -3.34 -9.46 2.92
CA GLY A 56 -4.67 -9.83 3.40
C GLY A 56 -5.03 -9.16 4.72
N GLY A 57 -6.03 -9.68 5.39
CA GLY A 57 -6.55 -9.12 6.63
C GLY A 57 -7.03 -10.18 7.62
N PRO A 58 -7.43 -9.74 8.81
CA PRO A 58 -8.00 -10.62 9.82
C PRO A 58 -9.35 -11.17 9.35
N THR A 59 -9.84 -12.18 10.04
CA THR A 59 -11.22 -12.64 9.87
C THR A 59 -12.17 -11.44 10.07
N PRO A 60 -13.13 -11.22 9.17
CA PRO A 60 -14.08 -10.13 9.30
C PRO A 60 -14.73 -10.08 10.69
N GLY A 61 -14.69 -8.91 11.32
CA GLY A 61 -15.19 -8.71 12.68
C GLY A 61 -14.23 -9.12 13.80
N LEU A 62 -13.07 -9.68 13.49
CA LEU A 62 -12.09 -10.13 14.47
C LEU A 62 -10.72 -9.47 14.20
N GLY A 63 -10.29 -8.60 15.08
CA GLY A 63 -8.94 -8.05 15.08
C GLY A 63 -8.73 -6.80 14.22
N CYS A 64 -7.48 -6.32 14.20
CA CYS A 64 -7.04 -5.14 13.45
C CYS A 64 -6.19 -5.56 12.25
N ALA A 65 -6.57 -5.14 11.04
CA ALA A 65 -5.85 -5.44 9.80
C ALA A 65 -4.37 -4.97 9.84
N GLY A 66 -4.12 -3.86 10.51
CA GLY A 66 -2.76 -3.32 10.64
C GLY A 66 -1.76 -4.24 11.35
N ARG A 67 -2.21 -5.11 12.25
CA ARG A 67 -1.33 -6.12 12.86
C ARG A 67 -0.92 -7.18 11.85
N GLY A 68 -1.82 -7.54 10.94
CA GLY A 68 -1.51 -8.48 9.86
C GLY A 68 -0.45 -7.96 8.91
N ILE A 69 -0.50 -6.67 8.57
CA ILE A 69 0.51 -6.02 7.73
C ILE A 69 1.89 -6.10 8.39
N ILE A 70 1.99 -5.75 9.67
CA ILE A 70 3.26 -5.81 10.41
C ILE A 70 3.79 -7.25 10.46
N ALA A 71 2.94 -8.22 10.81
CA ALA A 71 3.34 -9.63 10.85
C ALA A 71 3.80 -10.14 9.48
N THR A 72 3.10 -9.74 8.40
CA THR A 72 3.54 -10.08 7.04
C THR A 72 4.91 -9.50 6.71
N PHE A 73 5.18 -8.24 7.06
CA PHE A 73 6.47 -7.63 6.75
C PHE A 73 7.62 -8.30 7.52
N GLN A 74 7.42 -8.63 8.79
CA GLN A 74 8.38 -9.41 9.56
C GLN A 74 8.68 -10.77 8.92
N LEU A 75 7.64 -11.49 8.50
CA LEU A 75 7.77 -12.76 7.79
C LEU A 75 8.55 -12.61 6.48
N LEU A 76 8.27 -11.56 5.68
CA LEU A 76 8.98 -11.30 4.42
C LEU A 76 10.47 -11.01 4.65
N GLU A 77 10.82 -10.36 5.77
CA GLU A 77 12.22 -10.18 6.20
C GLU A 77 12.85 -11.50 6.61
N ASP A 78 12.17 -12.31 7.42
CA ASP A 78 12.67 -13.61 7.88
C ASP A 78 12.91 -14.56 6.70
N LEU A 79 12.05 -14.51 5.69
CA LEU A 79 12.20 -15.22 4.42
C LEU A 79 13.21 -14.57 3.46
N LYS A 80 13.86 -13.47 3.86
CA LYS A 80 14.90 -12.76 3.09
C LYS A 80 14.44 -12.32 1.69
N LEU A 81 13.18 -11.82 1.59
CA LEU A 81 12.60 -11.38 0.32
C LEU A 81 13.51 -10.40 -0.42
N PHE A 82 13.95 -9.35 0.27
CA PHE A 82 14.70 -8.26 -0.35
C PHE A 82 16.12 -8.67 -0.73
N GLU A 83 16.77 -9.53 0.06
CA GLU A 83 18.10 -10.06 -0.24
C GLU A 83 18.07 -11.05 -1.42
N THR A 84 16.99 -11.82 -1.52
CA THR A 84 16.82 -12.85 -2.56
C THR A 84 16.49 -12.21 -3.92
N TYR A 85 15.52 -11.31 -3.96
CA TYR A 85 15.04 -10.71 -5.21
C TYR A 85 15.74 -9.42 -5.60
N LYS A 86 16.39 -8.72 -4.65
CA LYS A 86 17.13 -7.45 -4.87
C LYS A 86 16.36 -6.47 -5.77
N PRO A 87 15.13 -6.09 -5.39
CA PRO A 87 14.29 -5.26 -6.25
C PRO A 87 14.84 -3.84 -6.35
N ASP A 88 14.73 -3.22 -7.54
CA ASP A 88 15.00 -1.78 -7.71
C ASP A 88 13.89 -0.92 -7.15
N VAL A 89 12.66 -1.47 -7.13
CA VAL A 89 11.45 -0.76 -6.66
C VAL A 89 10.56 -1.75 -5.91
N VAL A 90 10.07 -1.34 -4.75
CA VAL A 90 8.99 -2.00 -4.01
C VAL A 90 7.81 -1.05 -3.92
N LEU A 91 6.64 -1.50 -4.38
CA LEU A 91 5.38 -0.78 -4.29
C LEU A 91 4.54 -1.37 -3.16
N TYR A 92 4.22 -0.55 -2.17
CA TYR A 92 3.28 -0.88 -1.11
C TYR A 92 1.94 -0.22 -1.43
N ASP A 93 0.97 -1.02 -1.86
CA ASP A 93 -0.38 -0.54 -2.17
C ASP A 93 -1.23 -0.55 -0.89
N VAL A 94 -1.26 0.60 -0.24
CA VAL A 94 -1.85 0.78 1.09
C VAL A 94 -3.24 1.41 0.99
N LEU A 95 -4.14 1.00 1.86
CA LEU A 95 -5.47 1.61 2.01
C LEU A 95 -5.42 3.13 2.13
N GLY A 96 -6.34 3.81 1.46
CA GLY A 96 -6.56 5.25 1.59
C GLY A 96 -7.21 5.67 2.90
N ASP A 97 -7.81 4.76 3.65
CA ASP A 97 -8.46 5.03 4.93
C ASP A 97 -7.51 4.72 6.10
N VAL A 98 -6.70 5.72 6.47
CA VAL A 98 -5.65 5.59 7.50
C VAL A 98 -6.28 5.75 8.89
N VAL A 99 -7.01 4.75 9.35
CA VAL A 99 -7.69 4.77 10.67
C VAL A 99 -6.88 4.17 11.82
N CYS A 100 -5.85 3.37 11.53
CA CYS A 100 -5.00 2.82 12.59
C CYS A 100 -3.52 2.77 12.20
N GLY A 101 -2.64 2.76 13.23
CA GLY A 101 -1.20 2.83 13.03
C GLY A 101 -0.58 1.67 12.23
N GLY A 102 -1.29 0.56 12.08
CA GLY A 102 -0.79 -0.58 11.31
C GLY A 102 -0.77 -0.34 9.80
N PHE A 103 -1.69 0.46 9.26
CA PHE A 103 -1.64 0.87 7.85
C PHE A 103 -0.49 1.84 7.55
N ALA A 104 0.04 2.48 8.58
CA ALA A 104 1.23 3.32 8.45
C ALA A 104 2.54 2.52 8.59
N ALA A 105 2.50 1.21 8.76
CA ALA A 105 3.70 0.39 8.93
C ALA A 105 4.73 0.59 7.81
N PRO A 106 4.37 0.57 6.49
CA PRO A 106 5.33 0.84 5.44
C PRO A 106 6.01 2.21 5.55
N ILE A 107 5.31 3.20 6.13
CA ILE A 107 5.79 4.57 6.29
C ILE A 107 6.66 4.70 7.53
N ARG A 108 6.28 4.01 8.64
CA ARG A 108 6.89 4.16 9.95
C ARG A 108 8.16 3.36 10.17
N GLU A 109 8.29 2.22 9.49
CA GLU A 109 9.32 1.21 9.76
C GLU A 109 10.39 1.14 8.67
N ASP A 110 10.58 2.27 7.98
CA ASP A 110 11.65 2.48 6.99
C ASP A 110 11.53 1.60 5.71
N TYR A 111 10.34 1.03 5.46
CA TYR A 111 10.11 0.25 4.25
C TYR A 111 9.89 1.13 3.01
N ALA A 112 9.32 2.34 3.20
CA ALA A 112 9.03 3.26 2.11
C ALA A 112 9.74 4.60 2.29
N GLU A 113 10.38 5.09 1.24
CA GLU A 113 10.98 6.43 1.19
C GLU A 113 10.00 7.50 0.73
N LYS A 114 9.07 7.13 -0.14
CA LYS A 114 8.20 8.06 -0.87
C LYS A 114 6.76 7.59 -0.79
N VAL A 115 5.87 8.53 -0.53
CA VAL A 115 4.43 8.31 -0.55
C VAL A 115 3.82 9.06 -1.73
N LEU A 116 3.16 8.34 -2.62
CA LEU A 116 2.30 8.89 -3.66
C LEU A 116 0.86 8.83 -3.17
N ILE A 117 0.19 9.98 -3.11
CA ILE A 117 -1.22 10.07 -2.72
C ILE A 117 -2.06 10.05 -3.99
N VAL A 118 -2.77 8.94 -4.23
CA VAL A 118 -3.73 8.85 -5.33
C VAL A 118 -5.06 9.39 -4.86
N THR A 119 -5.59 10.40 -5.54
CA THR A 119 -6.86 11.04 -5.17
C THR A 119 -7.64 11.51 -6.39
N SER A 120 -8.89 11.88 -6.19
CA SER A 120 -9.79 12.48 -7.20
C SER A 120 -10.39 13.79 -6.70
N GLY A 121 -11.18 14.47 -7.53
CA GLY A 121 -11.90 15.69 -7.15
C GLY A 121 -13.13 15.45 -6.26
N GLU A 122 -13.40 14.23 -5.87
CA GLU A 122 -14.47 13.88 -4.94
C GLU A 122 -14.15 14.35 -3.53
N LYS A 123 -15.15 14.92 -2.85
CA LYS A 123 -14.95 15.50 -1.51
C LYS A 123 -14.37 14.51 -0.50
N MET A 124 -14.82 13.25 -0.54
CA MET A 124 -14.33 12.22 0.39
C MET A 124 -12.92 11.74 0.02
N ALA A 125 -12.57 11.71 -1.27
CA ALA A 125 -11.24 11.38 -1.71
C ALA A 125 -10.21 12.44 -1.25
N LEU A 126 -10.55 13.72 -1.39
CA LEU A 126 -9.72 14.83 -0.89
C LEU A 126 -9.60 14.81 0.63
N TYR A 127 -10.68 14.47 1.35
CA TYR A 127 -10.62 14.30 2.80
C TYR A 127 -9.68 13.16 3.22
N ALA A 128 -9.75 12.02 2.54
CA ALA A 128 -8.84 10.90 2.77
C ALA A 128 -7.38 11.28 2.45
N ALA A 129 -7.15 11.96 1.31
CA ALA A 129 -5.83 12.47 0.94
C ALA A 129 -5.25 13.43 1.99
N ASP A 130 -6.09 14.28 2.57
CA ASP A 130 -5.70 15.16 3.67
C ASP A 130 -5.28 14.39 4.92
N ASN A 131 -6.02 13.36 5.28
CA ASN A 131 -5.68 12.51 6.41
C ASN A 131 -4.37 11.75 6.19
N ILE A 132 -4.16 11.21 4.99
CA ILE A 132 -2.89 10.56 4.62
C ILE A 132 -1.74 11.55 4.73
N SER A 133 -1.87 12.75 4.16
CA SER A 133 -0.81 13.76 4.20
C SER A 133 -0.41 14.14 5.62
N LYS A 134 -1.39 14.32 6.51
CA LYS A 134 -1.16 14.58 7.93
C LYS A 134 -0.49 13.41 8.63
N ALA A 135 -0.91 12.18 8.32
CA ALA A 135 -0.30 10.99 8.90
C ALA A 135 1.18 10.87 8.50
N VAL A 136 1.52 11.12 7.24
CA VAL A 136 2.91 11.11 6.76
C VAL A 136 3.70 12.22 7.44
N GLN A 137 3.19 13.46 7.49
CA GLN A 137 3.86 14.59 8.13
C GLN A 137 4.17 14.35 9.61
N ASN A 138 3.31 13.62 10.33
CA ASN A 138 3.58 13.26 11.73
C ASN A 138 4.82 12.36 11.92
N PHE A 139 5.32 11.75 10.85
CA PHE A 139 6.49 10.88 10.87
C PHE A 139 7.74 11.52 10.23
N GLU A 140 7.62 12.66 9.54
CA GLU A 140 8.74 13.31 8.86
C GLU A 140 9.92 13.66 9.79
N ASP A 141 9.63 14.08 11.02
CA ASP A 141 10.66 14.40 12.03
C ASP A 141 11.51 13.19 12.45
N ARG A 142 11.10 11.99 12.09
CA ARG A 142 11.77 10.73 12.42
C ARG A 142 12.56 10.13 11.26
N SER A 143 12.76 10.88 10.19
CA SER A 143 13.48 10.47 8.97
C SER A 143 12.81 9.34 8.17
N TYR A 144 11.51 9.13 8.36
CA TYR A 144 10.72 8.18 7.58
C TYR A 144 10.23 8.76 6.24
N ALA A 145 9.34 8.02 5.56
CA ALA A 145 8.78 8.39 4.28
C ALA A 145 8.18 9.80 4.26
N ARG A 146 8.28 10.46 3.13
CA ARG A 146 7.69 11.78 2.86
C ARG A 146 6.71 11.71 1.70
N VAL A 147 5.77 12.64 1.65
CA VAL A 147 4.90 12.80 0.49
C VAL A 147 5.76 13.25 -0.69
N PHE A 148 5.80 12.42 -1.73
CA PHE A 148 6.50 12.72 -2.97
C PHE A 148 5.64 13.55 -3.91
N GLY A 149 4.32 13.30 -3.92
CA GLY A 149 3.37 14.04 -4.74
C GLY A 149 2.01 13.38 -4.81
N ILE A 150 1.14 14.02 -5.58
CA ILE A 150 -0.24 13.60 -5.82
C ILE A 150 -0.35 13.00 -7.22
N VAL A 151 -1.07 11.88 -7.35
CA VAL A 151 -1.55 11.35 -8.61
C VAL A 151 -3.06 11.62 -8.69
N LEU A 152 -3.47 12.42 -9.68
CA LEU A 152 -4.87 12.69 -9.95
C LEU A 152 -5.50 11.52 -10.71
N ASN A 153 -6.42 10.82 -10.07
CA ASN A 153 -7.24 9.78 -10.68
C ASN A 153 -8.58 10.40 -11.13
N HIS A 154 -8.76 10.58 -12.44
CA HIS A 154 -9.93 11.21 -12.99
C HIS A 154 -11.21 10.37 -12.81
N ARG A 155 -12.20 10.95 -12.15
CA ARG A 155 -13.52 10.32 -11.87
C ARG A 155 -14.68 11.08 -12.55
N ASN A 156 -14.36 12.02 -13.44
CA ASN A 156 -15.33 12.88 -14.13
C ASN A 156 -16.16 13.75 -13.16
N VAL A 157 -15.52 14.22 -12.10
CA VAL A 157 -16.14 15.16 -11.15
C VAL A 157 -16.07 16.59 -11.72
N GLU A 158 -17.12 17.36 -11.53
CA GLU A 158 -17.16 18.78 -11.95
C GLU A 158 -15.99 19.56 -11.34
N ASN A 159 -15.22 20.30 -12.17
CA ASN A 159 -14.02 21.07 -11.78
C ASN A 159 -12.97 20.25 -11.04
N GLU A 160 -12.84 18.97 -11.40
CA GLU A 160 -11.98 18.00 -10.72
C GLU A 160 -10.51 18.44 -10.63
N THR A 161 -9.93 18.80 -11.76
CA THR A 161 -8.54 19.24 -11.83
C THR A 161 -8.31 20.47 -10.96
N GLU A 162 -9.20 21.47 -11.01
CA GLU A 162 -9.07 22.67 -10.18
C GLU A 162 -9.13 22.35 -8.68
N LYS A 163 -10.04 21.47 -8.27
CA LYS A 163 -10.17 21.04 -6.87
C LYS A 163 -8.91 20.36 -6.36
N VAL A 164 -8.33 19.44 -7.15
CA VAL A 164 -7.12 18.74 -6.76
C VAL A 164 -5.90 19.65 -6.81
N GLN A 165 -5.81 20.58 -7.77
CA GLN A 165 -4.75 21.58 -7.81
C GLN A 165 -4.79 22.51 -6.60
N ASN A 166 -5.97 22.97 -6.19
CA ASN A 166 -6.14 23.79 -5.00
C ASN A 166 -5.71 23.05 -3.75
N PHE A 167 -6.14 21.78 -3.60
CA PHE A 167 -5.71 20.92 -2.49
C PHE A 167 -4.19 20.73 -2.47
N ALA A 168 -3.58 20.40 -3.61
CA ALA A 168 -2.14 20.21 -3.73
C ALA A 168 -1.36 21.48 -3.31
N LYS A 169 -1.80 22.64 -3.83
CA LYS A 169 -1.21 23.94 -3.50
C LYS A 169 -1.33 24.29 -2.02
N GLU A 170 -2.51 24.05 -1.41
CA GLU A 170 -2.73 24.32 0.02
C GLU A 170 -1.83 23.46 0.92
N ARG A 171 -1.49 22.26 0.47
CA ARG A 171 -0.64 21.32 1.20
C ARG A 171 0.84 21.40 0.82
N GLY A 172 1.20 22.17 -0.20
CA GLY A 172 2.57 22.30 -0.69
C GLY A 172 3.07 21.07 -1.46
N PHE A 173 2.15 20.35 -2.12
CA PHE A 173 2.48 19.17 -2.92
C PHE A 173 2.39 19.46 -4.42
N ASP A 174 3.18 18.74 -5.21
CA ASP A 174 3.09 18.72 -6.67
C ASP A 174 2.14 17.62 -7.15
N ILE A 175 1.42 17.85 -8.24
CA ILE A 175 0.75 16.79 -8.99
C ILE A 175 1.80 16.17 -9.92
N VAL A 176 2.16 14.92 -9.66
CA VAL A 176 3.24 14.21 -10.35
C VAL A 176 2.74 13.24 -11.43
N GLY A 177 1.45 13.04 -11.53
CA GLY A 177 0.82 12.18 -12.53
C GLY A 177 -0.69 12.33 -12.57
N GLU A 178 -1.29 11.90 -13.69
CA GLU A 178 -2.73 11.86 -13.92
C GLU A 178 -3.10 10.55 -14.62
N ILE A 179 -4.22 9.94 -14.24
CA ILE A 179 -4.77 8.68 -14.79
C ILE A 179 -6.28 8.75 -14.98
#